data_6c220e0bfa92c05e15f5bacb815b6282
#
_entry.id   6c220e0bfa92c05e15f5bacb815b6282
#
_cell.length_a   1.000
_cell.length_b   1.000
_cell.length_c   1.000
_cell.angle_alpha   90.00
_cell.angle_beta   90.00
_cell.angle_gamma   90.00
#
_symmetry.space_group_name_H-M   'P 1'
#
loop_
_entity.id
_entity.type
_entity.pdbx_description
1 polymer ?
#
loop_
_entity_poly.entity_id
_entity_poly.type
_entity_poly.pdbx_seq_one_letter_code
_entity_poly.pdbx_strand_id
1 'polypeptide(L)'
;MEKNKPNLDLIFNSIWEELNFGATQRKHPFHLCFMATTSSSLTPESRIVILREVVSDKFLLRSNCDLRSSKANEIKENPKTTLLFYDYEKKIQIRIKSKSHIIEHGQQVQSVWDSSQEISKRCYYAAQSPSSILEKPFTNNLLDFDNKDLGINIFGLIVSKAYEIDYLSLNYDGHVRCRFVIENDVVKSSDWIAP
;
A
#
# COMPACT_ATOMS: atom_id res chain seq x y z
N MET A 1 -26.57 -28.70 6.65
CA MET A 1 -26.11 -27.31 6.83
C MET A 1 -25.77 -26.78 5.44
N GLU A 2 -26.57 -25.90 4.87
CA GLU A 2 -26.22 -25.21 3.63
C GLU A 2 -24.94 -24.40 3.89
N LYS A 3 -23.83 -24.83 3.26
CA LYS A 3 -22.61 -24.00 3.22
C LYS A 3 -23.03 -22.68 2.57
N ASN A 4 -22.90 -21.56 3.30
CA ASN A 4 -23.14 -20.22 2.77
C ASN A 4 -22.46 -20.12 1.39
N LYS A 5 -23.26 -20.02 0.33
CA LYS A 5 -22.71 -19.81 -1.01
C LYS A 5 -21.93 -18.51 -1.02
N PRO A 6 -20.74 -18.47 -1.65
CA PRO A 6 -19.96 -17.24 -1.76
C PRO A 6 -20.83 -16.14 -2.37
N ASN A 7 -20.80 -14.95 -1.74
CA ASN A 7 -21.56 -13.77 -2.16
C ASN A 7 -20.56 -12.65 -2.47
N LEU A 8 -20.68 -12.05 -3.65
CA LEU A 8 -19.77 -11.01 -4.12
C LEU A 8 -19.77 -9.77 -3.20
N ASP A 9 -20.94 -9.34 -2.73
CA ASP A 9 -21.04 -8.16 -1.86
C ASP A 9 -20.39 -8.42 -0.49
N LEU A 10 -20.59 -9.61 0.08
CA LEU A 10 -19.94 -10.00 1.33
C LEU A 10 -18.41 -10.07 1.18
N ILE A 11 -17.93 -10.59 0.06
CA ILE A 11 -16.48 -10.63 -0.23
C ILE A 11 -15.97 -9.21 -0.37
N PHE A 12 -16.64 -8.35 -1.12
CA PHE A 12 -16.22 -6.95 -1.31
C PHE A 12 -16.11 -6.20 0.03
N ASN A 13 -17.11 -6.33 0.87
CA ASN A 13 -17.10 -5.71 2.21
C ASN A 13 -15.97 -6.27 3.08
N SER A 14 -15.76 -7.59 3.06
CA SER A 14 -14.69 -8.23 3.83
C SER A 14 -13.29 -7.77 3.38
N ILE A 15 -13.08 -7.51 2.09
CA ILE A 15 -11.82 -6.97 1.58
C ILE A 15 -11.48 -5.65 2.28
N TRP A 16 -12.44 -4.72 2.34
CA TRP A 16 -12.21 -3.41 2.92
C TRP A 16 -12.07 -3.47 4.46
N GLU A 17 -12.81 -4.37 5.12
CA GLU A 17 -12.62 -4.64 6.56
C GLU A 17 -11.20 -5.15 6.86
N GLU A 18 -10.74 -6.17 6.14
CA GLU A 18 -9.40 -6.73 6.32
C GLU A 18 -8.30 -5.70 6.01
N LEU A 19 -8.48 -4.86 5.00
CA LEU A 19 -7.56 -3.77 4.71
C LEU A 19 -7.53 -2.72 5.84
N ASN A 20 -8.68 -2.38 6.43
CA ASN A 20 -8.75 -1.49 7.59
C ASN A 20 -8.03 -2.09 8.81
N PHE A 21 -8.19 -3.39 9.06
CA PHE A 21 -7.40 -4.08 10.09
C PHE A 21 -5.91 -4.03 9.78
N GLY A 22 -5.51 -4.22 8.52
CA GLY A 22 -4.12 -4.07 8.07
C GLY A 22 -3.54 -2.69 8.35
N ALA A 23 -4.32 -1.64 8.13
CA ALA A 23 -3.88 -0.27 8.39
C ALA A 23 -3.69 0.03 9.90
N THR A 24 -4.54 -0.56 10.75
CA THR A 24 -4.61 -0.24 12.19
C THR A 24 -3.87 -1.23 13.09
N GLN A 25 -3.76 -2.49 12.68
CA GLN A 25 -3.18 -3.56 13.47
C GLN A 25 -1.82 -4.02 12.91
N ARG A 26 -0.73 -3.68 13.61
CA ARG A 26 0.65 -3.95 13.16
C ARG A 26 0.95 -5.43 12.86
N LYS A 27 0.26 -6.36 13.54
CA LYS A 27 0.46 -7.80 13.35
C LYS A 27 -0.43 -8.41 12.27
N HIS A 28 -1.36 -7.65 11.73
CA HIS A 28 -2.25 -8.12 10.67
C HIS A 28 -1.47 -8.40 9.38
N PRO A 29 -1.72 -9.49 8.64
CA PRO A 29 -1.01 -9.81 7.40
C PRO A 29 -1.03 -8.67 6.38
N PHE A 30 -2.14 -7.95 6.28
CA PHE A 30 -2.30 -6.84 5.33
C PHE A 30 -1.67 -5.52 5.80
N HIS A 31 -0.97 -5.52 6.96
CA HIS A 31 -0.13 -4.38 7.33
C HIS A 31 1.03 -4.17 6.36
N LEU A 32 1.53 -5.26 5.80
CA LEU A 32 2.57 -5.27 4.77
C LEU A 32 1.91 -5.37 3.38
N CYS A 33 2.22 -4.41 2.52
CA CYS A 33 1.72 -4.35 1.16
C CYS A 33 2.89 -4.49 0.18
N PHE A 34 2.80 -5.42 -0.76
CA PHE A 34 3.71 -5.49 -1.91
C PHE A 34 3.22 -4.48 -2.95
N MET A 35 3.99 -3.42 -3.16
CA MET A 35 3.68 -2.41 -4.15
C MET A 35 4.54 -2.60 -5.38
N ALA A 36 3.90 -2.77 -6.53
CA ALA A 36 4.55 -2.78 -7.84
C ALA A 36 4.37 -1.44 -8.55
N THR A 37 5.45 -0.98 -9.18
CA THR A 37 5.56 0.22 -10.01
C THR A 37 6.29 -0.13 -11.30
N THR A 38 6.37 0.80 -12.23
CA THR A 38 7.16 0.64 -13.46
C THR A 38 8.22 1.73 -13.51
N SER A 39 9.49 1.34 -13.70
CA SER A 39 10.59 2.29 -13.86
C SER A 39 10.51 3.03 -15.20
N SER A 40 11.33 4.08 -15.38
CA SER A 40 11.44 4.82 -16.64
C SER A 40 11.91 3.93 -17.81
N SER A 41 12.65 2.86 -17.52
CA SER A 41 13.06 1.84 -18.51
C SER A 41 11.99 0.77 -18.76
N LEU A 42 10.76 0.96 -18.26
CA LEU A 42 9.64 0.03 -18.31
C LEU A 42 9.90 -1.31 -17.60
N THR A 43 10.87 -1.36 -16.70
CA THR A 43 11.13 -2.53 -15.87
C THR A 43 10.13 -2.55 -14.72
N PRO A 44 9.44 -3.68 -14.46
CA PRO A 44 8.63 -3.84 -13.26
C PRO A 44 9.49 -3.82 -12.00
N GLU A 45 9.11 -2.99 -11.05
CA GLU A 45 9.77 -2.86 -9.76
C GLU A 45 8.79 -3.21 -8.63
N SER A 46 9.27 -3.86 -7.58
CA SER A 46 8.43 -4.21 -6.44
C SER A 46 9.15 -4.07 -5.11
N ARG A 47 8.41 -3.69 -4.08
CA ARG A 47 8.91 -3.57 -2.70
C ARG A 47 7.76 -3.69 -1.72
N ILE A 48 8.10 -3.90 -0.47
CA ILE A 48 7.13 -3.85 0.63
C ILE A 48 6.98 -2.38 1.08
N VAL A 49 5.74 -1.95 1.24
CA VAL A 49 5.37 -0.71 1.92
C VAL A 49 4.39 -1.01 3.04
N ILE A 50 4.29 -0.09 4.00
CA ILE A 50 3.35 -0.23 5.11
C ILE A 50 2.02 0.41 4.73
N LEU A 51 0.93 -0.34 4.85
CA LEU A 51 -0.42 0.22 4.77
C LEU A 51 -0.70 1.06 6.03
N ARG A 52 -1.02 2.34 5.85
CA ARG A 52 -1.18 3.30 6.96
C ARG A 52 -2.59 3.79 7.13
N GLU A 53 -3.36 3.82 6.07
CA GLU A 53 -4.74 4.30 6.09
C GLU A 53 -5.54 3.68 4.95
N VAL A 54 -6.81 3.47 5.20
CA VAL A 54 -7.80 3.02 4.22
C VAL A 54 -9.03 3.91 4.35
N VAL A 55 -9.50 4.43 3.22
CA VAL A 55 -10.74 5.21 3.12
C VAL A 55 -11.67 4.44 2.19
N SER A 56 -12.46 3.53 2.77
CA SER A 56 -13.19 2.49 2.03
C SER A 56 -14.27 3.07 1.10
N ASP A 57 -14.97 4.12 1.53
CA ASP A 57 -15.99 4.82 0.76
C ASP A 57 -15.43 5.60 -0.45
N LYS A 58 -14.12 5.84 -0.47
CA LYS A 58 -13.39 6.50 -1.55
C LYS A 58 -12.42 5.57 -2.28
N PHE A 59 -12.37 4.30 -1.89
CA PHE A 59 -11.45 3.30 -2.44
C PHE A 59 -9.98 3.73 -2.43
N LEU A 60 -9.55 4.43 -1.35
CA LEU A 60 -8.21 4.95 -1.19
C LEU A 60 -7.41 4.14 -0.18
N LEU A 61 -6.15 3.91 -0.52
CA LEU A 61 -5.15 3.33 0.36
C LEU A 61 -3.96 4.30 0.46
N ARG A 62 -3.40 4.47 1.66
CA ARG A 62 -2.26 5.35 1.88
C ARG A 62 -1.08 4.59 2.49
N SER A 63 0.09 4.88 1.98
CA SER A 63 1.39 4.52 2.54
C SER A 63 2.27 5.76 2.66
N ASN A 64 3.31 5.69 3.49
CA ASN A 64 4.31 6.75 3.57
C ASN A 64 5.53 6.40 2.71
N CYS A 65 6.26 7.40 2.22
CA CYS A 65 7.49 7.19 1.47
C CYS A 65 8.54 8.27 1.76
N ASP A 66 9.79 7.93 1.49
CA ASP A 66 10.85 8.91 1.28
C ASP A 66 10.73 9.44 -0.16
N LEU A 67 10.60 10.74 -0.31
CA LEU A 67 10.43 11.43 -1.60
C LEU A 67 11.63 11.24 -2.54
N ARG A 68 12.80 10.91 -1.99
CA ARG A 68 14.04 10.63 -2.75
C ARG A 68 14.11 9.20 -3.29
N SER A 69 13.15 8.34 -2.92
CA SER A 69 13.16 6.93 -3.33
C SER A 69 12.73 6.75 -4.79
N SER A 70 13.24 5.71 -5.45
CA SER A 70 12.90 5.37 -6.84
C SER A 70 11.38 5.26 -7.04
N LYS A 71 10.67 4.60 -6.13
CA LYS A 71 9.21 4.46 -6.23
C LYS A 71 8.46 5.78 -6.27
N ALA A 72 8.96 6.82 -5.59
CA ALA A 72 8.31 8.13 -5.62
C ALA A 72 8.42 8.76 -7.03
N ASN A 73 9.58 8.65 -7.67
CA ASN A 73 9.80 9.12 -9.03
C ASN A 73 9.01 8.27 -10.04
N GLU A 74 9.04 6.95 -9.91
CA GLU A 74 8.31 6.01 -10.76
C GLU A 74 6.80 6.30 -10.76
N ILE A 75 6.21 6.59 -9.58
CA ILE A 75 4.78 6.95 -9.46
C ILE A 75 4.48 8.31 -10.10
N LYS A 76 5.39 9.27 -10.00
CA LYS A 76 5.23 10.59 -10.65
C LYS A 76 5.23 10.46 -12.18
N GLU A 77 6.07 9.59 -12.73
CA GLU A 77 6.17 9.34 -14.17
C GLU A 77 5.05 8.44 -14.67
N ASN A 78 4.73 7.37 -13.93
CA ASN A 78 3.66 6.43 -14.25
C ASN A 78 2.80 6.14 -13.03
N PRO A 79 1.60 6.72 -12.92
CA PRO A 79 0.75 6.56 -11.76
C PRO A 79 0.11 5.18 -11.62
N LYS A 80 0.25 4.28 -12.60
CA LYS A 80 -0.32 2.93 -12.53
C LYS A 80 0.50 2.07 -11.57
N THR A 81 -0.14 1.58 -10.52
CA THR A 81 0.48 0.73 -9.52
C THR A 81 -0.38 -0.50 -9.26
N THR A 82 0.25 -1.55 -8.74
CA THR A 82 -0.46 -2.72 -8.23
C THR A 82 -0.07 -2.94 -6.78
N LEU A 83 -1.06 -3.09 -5.93
CA LEU A 83 -0.91 -3.43 -4.52
C LEU A 83 -1.31 -4.89 -4.34
N LEU A 84 -0.45 -5.69 -3.73
CA LEU A 84 -0.71 -7.11 -3.45
C LEU A 84 -0.64 -7.34 -1.94
N PHE A 85 -1.69 -7.95 -1.41
CA PHE A 85 -1.80 -8.41 -0.03
C PHE A 85 -1.98 -9.92 -0.02
N TYR A 86 -1.38 -10.59 0.97
CA TYR A 86 -1.53 -12.02 1.14
C TYR A 86 -1.64 -12.38 2.61
N ASP A 87 -2.70 -13.11 2.95
CA ASP A 87 -2.88 -13.74 4.25
C ASP A 87 -2.53 -15.22 4.13
N TYR A 88 -1.43 -15.61 4.76
CA TYR A 88 -0.91 -16.97 4.72
C TYR A 88 -1.82 -17.97 5.45
N GLU A 89 -2.46 -17.55 6.55
CA GLU A 89 -3.31 -18.43 7.35
C GLU A 89 -4.64 -18.68 6.66
N LYS A 90 -5.28 -17.61 6.18
CA LYS A 90 -6.54 -17.67 5.44
C LYS A 90 -6.36 -18.10 3.98
N LYS A 91 -5.13 -18.08 3.47
CA LYS A 91 -4.77 -18.31 2.05
C LYS A 91 -5.54 -17.40 1.11
N ILE A 92 -5.67 -16.14 1.49
CA ILE A 92 -6.37 -15.10 0.73
C ILE A 92 -5.34 -14.17 0.10
N GLN A 93 -5.47 -13.97 -1.21
CA GLN A 93 -4.73 -12.97 -1.96
C GLN A 93 -5.69 -11.87 -2.42
N ILE A 94 -5.29 -10.62 -2.22
CA ILE A 94 -5.99 -9.44 -2.75
C ILE A 94 -5.01 -8.66 -3.60
N ARG A 95 -5.33 -8.50 -4.88
CA ARG A 95 -4.56 -7.67 -5.82
C ARG A 95 -5.40 -6.47 -6.22
N ILE A 96 -4.88 -5.27 -5.98
CA ILE A 96 -5.56 -4.01 -6.26
C ILE A 96 -4.77 -3.26 -7.32
N LYS A 97 -5.36 -3.06 -8.51
CA LYS A 97 -4.83 -2.12 -9.48
C LYS A 97 -5.30 -0.71 -9.11
N SER A 98 -4.37 0.21 -9.08
CA SER A 98 -4.63 1.58 -8.62
C SER A 98 -3.93 2.62 -9.48
N LYS A 99 -4.44 3.86 -9.41
CA LYS A 99 -3.70 5.05 -9.81
C LYS A 99 -3.19 5.71 -8.52
N SER A 100 -1.88 5.80 -8.41
CA SER A 100 -1.21 6.38 -7.25
C SER A 100 -0.68 7.77 -7.57
N HIS A 101 -0.63 8.63 -6.56
CA HIS A 101 0.04 9.92 -6.62
C HIS A 101 0.79 10.20 -5.33
N ILE A 102 1.75 11.11 -5.40
CA ILE A 102 2.56 11.52 -4.26
C ILE A 102 2.05 12.87 -3.75
N ILE A 103 1.80 12.96 -2.45
CA ILE A 103 1.58 14.24 -1.76
C ILE A 103 2.88 14.56 -1.04
N GLU A 104 3.54 15.64 -1.48
CA GLU A 104 4.89 16.02 -1.01
C GLU A 104 4.84 17.04 0.13
N HIS A 105 3.83 17.90 0.13
CA HIS A 105 3.71 19.02 1.04
C HIS A 105 2.26 19.31 1.42
N GLY A 106 2.07 20.19 2.38
CA GLY A 106 0.76 20.71 2.76
C GLY A 106 0.24 20.12 4.08
N GLN A 107 -0.95 20.58 4.47
CA GLN A 107 -1.54 20.27 5.77
C GLN A 107 -1.69 18.78 6.03
N GLN A 108 -2.01 17.98 5.02
CA GLN A 108 -2.17 16.53 5.17
C GLN A 108 -0.84 15.85 5.51
N VAL A 109 0.26 16.22 4.82
CA VAL A 109 1.61 15.71 5.11
C VAL A 109 2.03 16.09 6.52
N GLN A 110 1.84 17.37 6.90
CA GLN A 110 2.15 17.86 8.23
C GLN A 110 1.38 17.11 9.32
N SER A 111 0.06 16.95 9.15
CA SER A 111 -0.78 16.23 10.12
C SER A 111 -0.35 14.77 10.31
N VAL A 112 -0.04 14.08 9.20
CA VAL A 112 0.46 12.69 9.26
C VAL A 112 1.83 12.63 9.91
N TRP A 113 2.72 13.57 9.59
CA TRP A 113 4.04 13.67 10.22
C TRP A 113 3.92 13.86 11.73
N ASP A 114 3.13 14.83 12.17
CA ASP A 114 2.98 15.18 13.59
C ASP A 114 2.40 14.03 14.41
N SER A 115 1.41 13.31 13.85
CA SER A 115 0.79 12.16 14.50
C SER A 115 1.64 10.87 14.43
N SER A 116 2.71 10.85 13.65
CA SER A 116 3.58 9.68 13.51
C SER A 116 4.46 9.48 14.74
N GLN A 117 4.62 8.22 15.15
CA GLN A 117 5.54 7.86 16.23
C GLN A 117 6.98 8.19 15.86
N GLU A 118 7.76 8.64 16.83
CA GLU A 118 9.17 9.04 16.64
C GLU A 118 10.01 7.91 16.00
N ILE A 119 9.79 6.66 16.41
CA ILE A 119 10.47 5.52 15.81
C ILE A 119 10.21 5.37 14.31
N SER A 120 9.03 5.78 13.84
CA SER A 120 8.67 5.74 12.41
C SER A 120 9.30 6.91 11.64
N LYS A 121 9.52 8.05 12.29
CA LYS A 121 10.17 9.22 11.70
C LYS A 121 11.66 9.01 11.45
N ARG A 122 12.30 8.14 12.26
CA ARG A 122 13.74 7.85 12.13
C ARG A 122 14.16 7.42 10.72
N CYS A 123 13.29 6.72 9.98
CA CYS A 123 13.58 6.32 8.60
C CYS A 123 13.81 7.52 7.65
N TYR A 124 13.36 8.72 8.06
CA TYR A 124 13.44 9.96 7.26
C TYR A 124 14.55 10.90 7.73
N TYR A 125 15.40 10.50 8.70
CA TYR A 125 16.53 11.30 9.17
C TYR A 125 17.85 10.93 8.50
N ALA A 126 17.85 9.93 7.61
CA ALA A 126 19.05 9.51 6.89
C ALA A 126 19.49 10.56 5.87
N ALA A 127 20.77 10.96 5.90
CA ALA A 127 21.33 11.88 4.93
C ALA A 127 21.32 11.31 3.50
N GLN A 128 21.58 10.01 3.36
CA GLN A 128 21.59 9.32 2.07
C GLN A 128 20.16 8.95 1.65
N SER A 129 19.89 9.07 0.35
CA SER A 129 18.63 8.60 -0.23
C SER A 129 18.56 7.07 -0.22
N PRO A 130 17.35 6.48 -0.19
CA PRO A 130 17.20 5.04 -0.36
C PRO A 130 17.87 4.54 -1.64
N SER A 131 18.50 3.37 -1.58
CA SER A 131 19.26 2.74 -2.68
C SER A 131 20.58 3.42 -3.06
N SER A 132 21.08 4.40 -2.28
CA SER A 132 22.43 4.93 -2.46
C SER A 132 23.49 3.86 -2.20
N ILE A 133 24.59 3.90 -2.97
CA ILE A 133 25.76 3.04 -2.73
C ILE A 133 26.47 3.55 -1.48
N LEU A 134 26.75 2.66 -0.54
CA LEU A 134 27.47 2.93 0.69
C LEU A 134 28.71 2.06 0.79
N GLU A 135 29.78 2.59 1.36
CA GLU A 135 31.00 1.80 1.64
C GLU A 135 30.82 0.79 2.79
N LYS A 136 29.90 1.05 3.70
CA LYS A 136 29.60 0.22 4.88
C LYS A 136 28.10 0.13 5.09
N PRO A 137 27.59 -0.94 5.75
CA PRO A 137 26.19 -1.04 6.11
C PRO A 137 25.72 0.19 6.92
N PHE A 138 24.52 0.68 6.57
CA PHE A 138 23.90 1.78 7.29
C PHE A 138 23.56 1.36 8.73
N THR A 139 23.86 2.22 9.70
CA THR A 139 23.50 2.02 11.10
C THR A 139 22.66 3.20 11.59
N ASN A 140 21.60 2.91 12.33
CA ASN A 140 20.74 3.92 12.93
C ASN A 140 21.44 4.82 13.97
N ASN A 141 22.64 4.46 14.40
CA ASN A 141 23.42 5.25 15.38
C ASN A 141 24.04 6.51 14.78
N LEU A 142 24.01 6.66 13.43
CA LEU A 142 24.55 7.83 12.72
C LEU A 142 23.46 8.86 12.39
N LEU A 143 22.25 8.70 12.92
CA LEU A 143 21.16 9.64 12.67
C LEU A 143 21.36 10.87 13.55
N ASP A 144 21.44 12.01 12.89
CA ASP A 144 21.41 13.31 13.54
C ASP A 144 19.97 13.61 13.98
N PHE A 145 19.66 13.23 15.23
CA PHE A 145 18.32 13.42 15.81
C PHE A 145 18.01 14.89 16.12
N ASP A 146 18.99 15.77 16.10
CA ASP A 146 18.80 17.19 16.41
C ASP A 146 18.18 17.94 15.22
N ASN A 147 18.18 17.31 14.03
CA ASN A 147 17.66 17.93 12.81
C ASN A 147 16.29 17.35 12.38
N LYS A 148 15.30 17.48 13.28
CA LYS A 148 13.93 16.98 13.07
C LYS A 148 13.25 17.59 11.84
N ASP A 149 13.63 18.82 11.47
CA ASP A 149 13.04 19.55 10.34
C ASP A 149 13.46 18.97 8.98
N LEU A 150 14.60 18.27 8.89
CA LEU A 150 15.01 17.61 7.64
C LEU A 150 14.09 16.45 7.28
N GLY A 151 13.61 15.69 8.23
CA GLY A 151 12.80 14.51 8.00
C GLY A 151 11.49 14.82 7.29
N ILE A 152 10.81 15.90 7.67
CA ILE A 152 9.55 16.29 7.03
C ILE A 152 9.74 16.71 5.58
N ASN A 153 10.88 17.31 5.23
CA ASN A 153 11.17 17.78 3.87
C ASN A 153 11.32 16.63 2.86
N ILE A 154 11.62 15.43 3.34
CA ILE A 154 11.76 14.22 2.50
C ILE A 154 10.62 13.22 2.73
N PHE A 155 9.70 13.53 3.64
CA PHE A 155 8.54 12.71 3.94
C PHE A 155 7.42 12.99 2.95
N GLY A 156 6.84 11.94 2.38
CA GLY A 156 5.70 12.05 1.48
C GLY A 156 4.68 10.94 1.70
N LEU A 157 3.49 11.16 1.15
CA LEU A 157 2.40 10.21 1.19
C LEU A 157 2.15 9.65 -0.21
N ILE A 158 2.05 8.33 -0.32
CA ILE A 158 1.55 7.65 -1.51
C ILE A 158 0.06 7.42 -1.29
N VAL A 159 -0.78 8.02 -2.12
CA VAL A 159 -2.22 7.80 -2.11
C VAL A 159 -2.60 7.02 -3.37
N SER A 160 -3.14 5.83 -3.18
CA SER A 160 -3.48 4.87 -4.23
C SER A 160 -4.99 4.75 -4.35
N LYS A 161 -5.56 5.17 -5.49
CA LYS A 161 -6.98 5.06 -5.81
C LYS A 161 -7.23 3.74 -6.55
N ALA A 162 -7.94 2.81 -5.92
CA ALA A 162 -8.29 1.53 -6.53
C ALA A 162 -9.26 1.73 -7.70
N TYR A 163 -9.03 0.99 -8.80
CA TYR A 163 -9.96 0.90 -9.94
C TYR A 163 -10.29 -0.54 -10.33
N GLU A 164 -9.53 -1.53 -9.85
CA GLU A 164 -9.84 -2.95 -10.02
C GLU A 164 -9.32 -3.71 -8.79
N ILE A 165 -10.13 -4.63 -8.28
CA ILE A 165 -9.76 -5.52 -7.18
C ILE A 165 -9.97 -6.96 -7.66
N ASP A 166 -8.94 -7.80 -7.51
CA ASP A 166 -8.95 -9.23 -7.78
C ASP A 166 -8.75 -9.95 -6.44
N TYR A 167 -9.73 -10.70 -6.02
CA TYR A 167 -9.73 -11.51 -4.81
C TYR A 167 -9.59 -12.98 -5.17
N LEU A 168 -8.69 -13.69 -4.53
CA LEU A 168 -8.49 -15.12 -4.67
C LEU A 168 -8.38 -15.76 -3.29
N SER A 169 -9.24 -16.72 -3.00
CA SER A 169 -9.17 -17.61 -1.84
C SER A 169 -8.85 -19.03 -2.26
N LEU A 170 -7.75 -19.58 -1.73
CA LEU A 170 -7.26 -20.91 -2.04
C LEU A 170 -7.79 -21.91 -1.02
N ASN A 171 -8.86 -22.62 -1.34
CA ASN A 171 -9.46 -23.63 -0.49
C ASN A 171 -9.30 -25.02 -1.08
N TYR A 172 -9.17 -26.03 -0.23
CA TYR A 172 -9.07 -27.43 -0.64
C TYR A 172 -10.32 -27.90 -1.41
N ASP A 173 -11.50 -27.46 -0.98
CA ASP A 173 -12.80 -27.84 -1.57
C ASP A 173 -13.18 -27.01 -2.81
N GLY A 174 -12.27 -26.17 -3.30
CA GLY A 174 -12.47 -25.30 -4.45
C GLY A 174 -12.03 -23.88 -4.21
N HIS A 175 -11.33 -23.31 -5.18
CA HIS A 175 -10.87 -21.92 -5.11
C HIS A 175 -12.03 -20.96 -5.42
N VAL A 176 -12.02 -19.84 -4.75
CA VAL A 176 -12.98 -18.75 -5.00
C VAL A 176 -12.19 -17.55 -5.53
N ARG A 177 -12.50 -17.12 -6.75
CA ARG A 177 -11.89 -15.92 -7.32
C ARG A 177 -12.95 -15.01 -7.92
N CYS A 178 -12.83 -13.73 -7.63
CA CYS A 178 -13.72 -12.73 -8.20
C CYS A 178 -12.96 -11.42 -8.47
N ARG A 179 -13.55 -10.62 -9.34
CA ARG A 179 -13.02 -9.32 -9.73
C ARG A 179 -14.09 -8.25 -9.57
N PHE A 180 -13.68 -7.10 -9.05
CA PHE A 180 -14.50 -5.90 -8.92
C PHE A 180 -13.86 -4.79 -9.74
N VAL A 181 -14.65 -4.14 -10.60
CA VAL A 181 -14.22 -2.95 -11.35
C VAL A 181 -14.88 -1.73 -10.74
N ILE A 182 -14.07 -0.71 -10.46
CA ILE A 182 -14.50 0.52 -9.79
C ILE A 182 -14.30 1.69 -10.75
N GLU A 183 -15.36 2.44 -10.98
CA GLU A 183 -15.35 3.67 -11.81
C GLU A 183 -16.19 4.75 -11.10
N ASN A 184 -15.67 5.98 -11.07
CA ASN A 184 -16.38 7.12 -10.46
C ASN A 184 -16.86 6.87 -9.02
N ASP A 185 -16.02 6.22 -8.22
CA ASP A 185 -16.28 5.89 -6.81
C ASP A 185 -17.47 4.95 -6.58
N VAL A 186 -17.81 4.14 -7.58
CA VAL A 186 -18.82 3.09 -7.46
C VAL A 186 -18.30 1.78 -8.07
N VAL A 187 -18.77 0.67 -7.53
CA VAL A 187 -18.52 -0.66 -8.13
C VAL A 187 -19.37 -0.78 -9.38
N LYS A 188 -18.73 -0.80 -10.55
CA LYS A 188 -19.38 -0.90 -11.85
C LYS A 188 -19.73 -2.34 -12.22
N SER A 189 -18.84 -3.27 -11.94
CA SER A 189 -19.08 -4.70 -12.15
C SER A 189 -18.43 -5.55 -11.07
N SER A 190 -19.02 -6.71 -10.84
CA SER A 190 -18.56 -7.76 -9.93
C SER A 190 -18.73 -9.10 -10.61
N ASP A 191 -17.62 -9.80 -10.90
CA ASP A 191 -17.62 -11.00 -11.70
C ASP A 191 -16.90 -12.16 -10.97
N TRP A 192 -17.46 -13.36 -11.05
CA TRP A 192 -16.70 -14.57 -10.76
C TRP A 192 -15.75 -14.84 -11.92
N ILE A 193 -14.50 -15.15 -11.62
CA ILE A 193 -13.49 -15.47 -12.63
C ILE A 193 -12.79 -16.79 -12.30
N ALA A 194 -12.24 -17.45 -13.30
CA ALA A 194 -11.48 -18.68 -13.09
C ALA A 194 -10.23 -18.41 -12.23
N PRO A 195 -9.90 -19.29 -11.27
CA PRO A 195 -8.74 -19.16 -10.40
C PRO A 195 -7.42 -19.30 -11.15
#